data_692d17e4a4f6a1158bd75c94095bcdb3
#
_entry.id   692d17e4a4f6a1158bd75c94095bcdb3
#
_cell.length_a   1.000
_cell.length_b   1.000
_cell.length_c   1.000
_cell.angle_alpha   90.00
_cell.angle_beta   90.00
_cell.angle_gamma   90.00
#
_symmetry.space_group_name_H-M   'P 1'
#
loop_
_entity.id
_entity.type
_entity.pdbx_description
1 polymer ?
#
loop_
_entity_poly.entity_id
_entity_poly.type
_entity_poly.pdbx_seq_one_letter_code
_entity_poly.pdbx_strand_id
1 'polypeptide(L)'
;MRDIHGLMQLAFGLAHEVSEASLDLERAPGLRGRGVHARLIADSGVSALAHVASASADLSEGGFNGRLRAASSLRGAREELKQLRDRVHTVATANYISETAASELTSRIDELATLIMALSVEVRGGRSAA
;
A
#
# COMPACT_ATOMS: atom_id res chain seq x y z
N MET A 1 18.49 14.87 5.67
CA MET A 1 17.77 14.56 4.42
C MET A 1 17.56 13.06 4.33
N ARG A 2 16.35 12.65 4.04
CA ARG A 2 16.06 11.23 3.92
C ARG A 2 16.50 10.71 2.56
N ASP A 3 17.14 9.55 2.57
CA ASP A 3 17.52 8.88 1.35
C ASP A 3 16.29 8.27 0.68
N ILE A 4 16.01 8.70 -0.54
CA ILE A 4 14.85 8.26 -1.31
C ILE A 4 14.87 6.74 -1.55
N HIS A 5 16.06 6.17 -1.77
CA HIS A 5 16.19 4.72 -1.97
C HIS A 5 15.90 3.96 -0.69
N GLY A 6 16.36 4.48 0.45
CA GLY A 6 16.05 3.89 1.76
C GLY A 6 14.57 3.93 2.07
N LEU A 7 13.92 5.06 1.80
CA LEU A 7 12.47 5.19 1.96
C LEU A 7 11.72 4.20 1.05
N MET A 8 12.21 4.05 -0.18
CA MET A 8 11.59 3.14 -1.15
C MET A 8 11.69 1.69 -0.69
N GLN A 9 12.83 1.28 -0.14
CA GLN A 9 13.00 -0.06 0.40
C GLN A 9 12.06 -0.33 1.57
N LEU A 10 11.92 0.65 2.47
CA LEU A 10 10.98 0.53 3.59
C LEU A 10 9.54 0.42 3.09
N ALA A 11 9.16 1.23 2.10
CA ALA A 11 7.83 1.19 1.52
C ALA A 11 7.56 -0.16 0.86
N PHE A 12 8.53 -0.70 0.15
CA PHE A 12 8.39 -1.98 -0.51
C PHE A 12 8.19 -3.11 0.51
N GLY A 13 8.98 -3.10 1.59
CA GLY A 13 8.82 -4.07 2.68
C GLY A 13 7.45 -4.00 3.35
N LEU A 14 6.98 -2.78 3.65
CA LEU A 14 5.65 -2.57 4.23
C LEU A 14 4.53 -2.97 3.26
N ALA A 15 4.71 -2.71 1.96
CA ALA A 15 3.73 -3.10 0.95
C ALA A 15 3.60 -4.62 0.87
N HIS A 16 4.71 -5.35 1.01
CA HIS A 16 4.68 -6.81 1.11
C HIS A 16 3.90 -7.27 2.33
N GLU A 17 4.13 -6.66 3.49
CA GLU A 17 3.42 -7.01 4.72
C GLU A 17 1.92 -6.76 4.57
N VAL A 18 1.53 -5.62 3.98
CA VAL A 18 0.12 -5.30 3.73
C VAL A 18 -0.50 -6.32 2.78
N SER A 19 0.20 -6.68 1.71
CA SER A 19 -0.27 -7.66 0.73
C SER A 19 -0.47 -9.02 1.39
N GLU A 20 0.50 -9.50 2.15
CA GLU A 20 0.42 -10.78 2.85
C GLU A 20 -0.72 -10.78 3.87
N ALA A 21 -0.86 -9.73 4.65
CA ALA A 21 -1.94 -9.62 5.63
C ALA A 21 -3.31 -9.60 4.96
N SER A 22 -3.42 -8.95 3.79
CA SER A 22 -4.66 -8.92 3.01
C SER A 22 -5.03 -10.31 2.50
N LEU A 23 -4.03 -11.06 2.01
CA LEU A 23 -4.23 -12.43 1.57
C LEU A 23 -4.60 -13.36 2.73
N ASP A 24 -4.01 -13.14 3.90
CA ASP A 24 -4.33 -13.93 5.09
C ASP A 24 -5.77 -13.70 5.54
N LEU A 25 -6.29 -12.48 5.42
CA LEU A 25 -7.69 -12.20 5.73
C LEU A 25 -8.65 -12.96 4.82
N GLU A 26 -8.26 -13.23 3.57
CA GLU A 26 -9.07 -14.03 2.65
C GLU A 26 -9.39 -15.40 3.25
N ARG A 27 -8.52 -15.93 4.10
CA ARG A 27 -8.67 -17.23 4.75
C ARG A 27 -9.40 -17.16 6.09
N ALA A 28 -9.76 -15.96 6.56
CA ALA A 28 -10.42 -15.81 7.84
C ALA A 28 -11.75 -16.56 7.83
N PRO A 29 -12.09 -17.30 8.92
CA PRO A 29 -13.34 -18.06 8.96
C PRO A 29 -14.58 -17.23 8.73
N GLY A 30 -14.61 -15.99 9.21
CA GLY A 30 -15.73 -15.07 9.04
C GLY A 30 -15.96 -14.61 7.61
N LEU A 31 -14.93 -14.78 6.73
CA LEU A 31 -15.05 -14.43 5.32
C LEU A 31 -15.38 -15.63 4.44
N ARG A 32 -15.49 -16.82 5.02
CA ARG A 32 -15.93 -18.00 4.27
C ARG A 32 -17.35 -17.78 3.76
N GLY A 33 -17.56 -18.08 2.49
CA GLY A 33 -18.83 -17.83 1.83
C GLY A 33 -19.09 -16.38 1.45
N ARG A 34 -18.12 -15.50 1.74
CA ARG A 34 -18.16 -14.08 1.39
C ARG A 34 -17.03 -13.72 0.46
N GLY A 35 -16.91 -14.51 -0.62
CA GLY A 35 -15.79 -14.43 -1.55
C GLY A 35 -15.56 -13.07 -2.18
N VAL A 36 -16.64 -12.29 -2.38
CA VAL A 36 -16.52 -10.95 -2.96
C VAL A 36 -15.69 -10.05 -2.03
N HIS A 37 -16.02 -10.02 -0.74
CA HIS A 37 -15.28 -9.21 0.23
C HIS A 37 -13.83 -9.67 0.36
N ALA A 38 -13.62 -10.98 0.48
CA ALA A 38 -12.28 -11.55 0.61
C ALA A 38 -11.41 -11.19 -0.60
N ARG A 39 -11.96 -11.33 -1.80
CA ARG A 39 -11.25 -11.04 -3.05
C ARG A 39 -10.91 -9.57 -3.18
N LEU A 40 -11.85 -8.68 -2.86
CA LEU A 40 -11.61 -7.24 -2.96
C LEU A 40 -10.49 -6.79 -2.01
N ILE A 41 -10.44 -7.36 -0.80
CA ILE A 41 -9.37 -7.06 0.16
C ILE A 41 -8.03 -7.56 -0.38
N ALA A 42 -7.98 -8.81 -0.84
CA ALA A 42 -6.76 -9.38 -1.38
C ALA A 42 -6.27 -8.60 -2.61
N ASP A 43 -7.17 -8.28 -3.53
CA ASP A 43 -6.83 -7.55 -4.76
C ASP A 43 -6.28 -6.15 -4.45
N SER A 44 -6.87 -5.44 -3.50
CA SER A 44 -6.38 -4.10 -3.11
C SER A 44 -4.99 -4.17 -2.51
N GLY A 45 -4.72 -5.16 -1.65
CA GLY A 45 -3.41 -5.34 -1.05
C GLY A 45 -2.34 -5.66 -2.09
N VAL A 46 -2.64 -6.56 -3.01
CA VAL A 46 -1.72 -6.93 -4.08
C VAL A 46 -1.51 -5.77 -5.04
N SER A 47 -2.57 -5.04 -5.38
CA SER A 47 -2.47 -3.88 -6.28
C SER A 47 -1.61 -2.77 -5.66
N ALA A 48 -1.75 -2.51 -4.37
CA ALA A 48 -0.90 -1.54 -3.68
C ALA A 48 0.58 -1.93 -3.78
N LEU A 49 0.90 -3.21 -3.57
CA LEU A 49 2.26 -3.71 -3.72
C LEU A 49 2.76 -3.53 -5.16
N ALA A 50 1.93 -3.84 -6.15
CA ALA A 50 2.30 -3.70 -7.56
C ALA A 50 2.63 -2.23 -7.91
N HIS A 51 1.86 -1.28 -7.40
CA HIS A 51 2.13 0.14 -7.61
C HIS A 51 3.44 0.58 -6.94
N VAL A 52 3.71 0.10 -5.74
CA VAL A 52 4.96 0.42 -5.04
C VAL A 52 6.16 -0.17 -5.80
N ALA A 53 6.04 -1.42 -6.27
CA ALA A 53 7.08 -2.06 -7.07
C ALA A 53 7.34 -1.29 -8.37
N SER A 54 6.27 -0.84 -9.03
CA SER A 54 6.38 -0.02 -10.25
C SER A 54 7.10 1.29 -9.97
N ALA A 55 6.77 1.97 -8.87
CA ALA A 55 7.44 3.20 -8.47
C ALA A 55 8.94 2.97 -8.22
N SER A 56 9.29 1.86 -7.59
CA SER A 56 10.68 1.49 -7.34
C SER A 56 11.45 1.31 -8.65
N ALA A 57 10.86 0.61 -9.60
CA ALA A 57 11.47 0.40 -10.92
C ALA A 57 11.65 1.73 -11.67
N ASP A 58 10.66 2.61 -11.64
CA ASP A 58 10.72 3.91 -12.30
C ASP A 58 11.81 4.79 -11.70
N LEU A 59 11.96 4.79 -10.38
CA LEU A 59 13.03 5.54 -9.72
C LEU A 59 14.41 4.99 -10.06
N SER A 60 14.52 3.68 -10.26
CA SER A 60 15.79 3.06 -10.66
C SER A 60 16.20 3.47 -12.06
N GLU A 61 15.25 3.71 -12.96
CA GLU A 61 15.55 4.24 -14.29
C GLU A 61 16.08 5.67 -14.20
N GLY A 62 15.62 6.42 -13.21
CA GLY A 62 16.07 7.78 -12.97
C GLY A 62 15.51 8.79 -13.96
N GLY A 63 16.05 10.00 -13.88
CA GLY A 63 15.65 11.11 -14.74
C GLY A 63 14.27 11.68 -14.41
N PHE A 64 13.91 12.72 -15.16
CA PHE A 64 12.65 13.42 -14.96
C PHE A 64 11.43 12.53 -15.21
N ASN A 65 11.48 11.78 -16.32
CA ASN A 65 10.37 10.89 -16.69
C ASN A 65 10.19 9.75 -15.68
N GLY A 66 11.31 9.19 -15.19
CA GLY A 66 11.27 8.16 -14.15
C GLY A 66 10.59 8.67 -12.88
N ARG A 67 10.92 9.90 -12.46
CA ARG A 67 10.29 10.52 -11.30
C ARG A 67 8.80 10.78 -11.51
N LEU A 68 8.41 11.24 -12.69
CA LEU A 68 7.00 11.45 -13.01
C LEU A 68 6.19 10.16 -12.92
N ARG A 69 6.73 9.09 -13.51
CA ARG A 69 6.08 7.78 -13.47
C ARG A 69 5.99 7.25 -12.04
N ALA A 70 7.08 7.41 -11.27
CA ALA A 70 7.08 7.00 -9.87
C ALA A 70 6.02 7.75 -9.06
N ALA A 71 5.90 9.07 -9.25
CA ALA A 71 4.87 9.87 -8.58
C ALA A 71 3.47 9.36 -8.90
N SER A 72 3.23 9.02 -10.17
CA SER A 72 1.93 8.47 -10.60
C SER A 72 1.66 7.11 -9.95
N SER A 73 2.65 6.23 -9.91
CA SER A 73 2.52 4.91 -9.28
C SER A 73 2.28 5.03 -7.78
N LEU A 74 2.95 5.95 -7.10
CA LEU A 74 2.74 6.18 -5.66
C LEU A 74 1.33 6.71 -5.39
N ARG A 75 0.79 7.55 -6.28
CA ARG A 75 -0.60 7.99 -6.17
C ARG A 75 -1.55 6.80 -6.30
N GLY A 76 -1.29 5.91 -7.26
CA GLY A 76 -2.07 4.69 -7.43
C GLY A 76 -2.04 3.82 -6.18
N ALA A 77 -0.88 3.67 -5.57
CA ALA A 77 -0.75 2.92 -4.32
C ALA A 77 -1.59 3.53 -3.21
N ARG A 78 -1.59 4.85 -3.07
CA ARG A 78 -2.39 5.55 -2.05
C ARG A 78 -3.89 5.29 -2.25
N GLU A 79 -4.35 5.35 -3.49
CA GLU A 79 -5.76 5.09 -3.79
C GLU A 79 -6.15 3.65 -3.43
N GLU A 80 -5.29 2.69 -3.74
CA GLU A 80 -5.55 1.29 -3.37
C GLU A 80 -5.56 1.08 -1.87
N LEU A 81 -4.66 1.74 -1.14
CA LEU A 81 -4.63 1.64 0.32
C LEU A 81 -5.88 2.25 0.95
N LYS A 82 -6.37 3.35 0.39
CA LYS A 82 -7.61 3.97 0.86
C LYS A 82 -8.79 3.02 0.67
N GLN A 83 -8.90 2.39 -0.49
CA GLN A 83 -9.93 1.41 -0.77
C GLN A 83 -9.81 0.20 0.14
N LEU A 84 -8.60 -0.29 0.36
CA LEU A 84 -8.34 -1.42 1.25
C LEU A 84 -8.79 -1.10 2.68
N ARG A 85 -8.46 0.09 3.17
CA ARG A 85 -8.85 0.54 4.50
C ARG A 85 -10.37 0.56 4.65
N ASP A 86 -11.07 1.08 3.66
CA ASP A 86 -12.53 1.12 3.66
C ASP A 86 -13.14 -0.28 3.66
N ARG A 87 -12.57 -1.20 2.87
CA ARG A 87 -13.04 -2.59 2.80
C ARG A 87 -12.81 -3.34 4.10
N VAL A 88 -11.66 -3.13 4.73
CA VAL A 88 -11.35 -3.72 6.04
C VAL A 88 -12.34 -3.21 7.08
N HIS A 89 -12.62 -1.91 7.07
CA HIS A 89 -13.60 -1.31 7.97
C HIS A 89 -15.00 -1.92 7.79
N THR A 90 -15.41 -2.12 6.54
CA THR A 90 -16.71 -2.72 6.23
C THR A 90 -16.85 -4.12 6.81
N VAL A 91 -15.85 -4.99 6.59
CA VAL A 91 -15.93 -6.37 7.11
C VAL A 91 -15.77 -6.43 8.63
N ALA A 92 -15.02 -5.51 9.22
CA ALA A 92 -14.89 -5.41 10.67
C ALA A 92 -16.22 -4.96 11.31
N THR A 93 -16.88 -3.97 10.75
CA THR A 93 -18.17 -3.47 11.21
C THR A 93 -19.24 -4.56 11.12
N ALA A 94 -19.18 -5.39 10.10
CA ALA A 94 -20.09 -6.52 9.93
C ALA A 94 -19.73 -7.72 10.81
N ASN A 95 -18.66 -7.63 11.58
CA ASN A 95 -18.14 -8.71 12.45
C ASN A 95 -17.68 -9.95 11.67
N TYR A 96 -17.27 -9.76 10.41
CA TYR A 96 -16.71 -10.85 9.59
C TYR A 96 -15.26 -11.15 9.95
N ILE A 97 -14.57 -10.18 10.52
CA ILE A 97 -13.20 -10.33 11.05
C ILE A 97 -13.15 -9.71 12.45
N SER A 98 -12.16 -10.13 13.24
CA SER A 98 -11.99 -9.58 14.59
C SER A 98 -11.50 -8.13 14.55
N GLU A 99 -11.79 -7.38 15.62
CA GLU A 99 -11.24 -6.03 15.77
C GLU A 99 -9.72 -6.03 15.78
N THR A 100 -9.11 -7.05 16.40
CA THR A 100 -7.66 -7.18 16.46
C THR A 100 -7.07 -7.32 15.05
N ALA A 101 -7.63 -8.21 14.23
CA ALA A 101 -7.17 -8.40 12.86
C ALA A 101 -7.33 -7.13 12.03
N ALA A 102 -8.48 -6.47 12.17
CA ALA A 102 -8.74 -5.20 11.47
C ALA A 102 -7.77 -4.11 11.90
N SER A 103 -7.53 -3.98 13.19
CA SER A 103 -6.64 -2.96 13.76
C SER A 103 -5.20 -3.18 13.32
N GLU A 104 -4.72 -4.42 13.31
CA GLU A 104 -3.36 -4.75 12.87
C GLU A 104 -3.15 -4.39 11.41
N LEU A 105 -4.08 -4.76 10.54
CA LEU A 105 -3.96 -4.44 9.12
C LEU A 105 -4.09 -2.94 8.89
N THR A 106 -5.04 -2.27 9.53
CA THR A 106 -5.22 -0.82 9.42
C THR A 106 -3.96 -0.07 9.84
N SER A 107 -3.31 -0.53 10.92
CA SER A 107 -2.05 0.07 11.39
C SER A 107 -0.95 -0.01 10.32
N ARG A 108 -0.81 -1.16 9.68
CA ARG A 108 0.16 -1.34 8.59
C ARG A 108 -0.18 -0.50 7.37
N ILE A 109 -1.46 -0.41 7.02
CA ILE A 109 -1.92 0.44 5.94
C ILE A 109 -1.55 1.90 6.22
N ASP A 110 -1.80 2.37 7.43
CA ASP A 110 -1.52 3.76 7.81
C ASP A 110 -0.01 4.05 7.80
N GLU A 111 0.82 3.11 8.28
CA GLU A 111 2.26 3.24 8.20
C GLU A 111 2.75 3.36 6.76
N LEU A 112 2.26 2.48 5.90
CA LEU A 112 2.64 2.50 4.49
C LEU A 112 2.17 3.78 3.82
N ALA A 113 0.94 4.21 4.08
CA ALA A 113 0.40 5.44 3.52
C ALA A 113 1.24 6.66 3.92
N THR A 114 1.66 6.73 5.18
CA THR A 114 2.53 7.80 5.68
C THR A 114 3.87 7.80 4.95
N LEU A 115 4.45 6.63 4.76
CA LEU A 115 5.73 6.48 4.08
C LEU A 115 5.62 6.85 2.60
N ILE A 116 4.52 6.47 1.93
CA ILE A 116 4.27 6.85 0.54
C ILE A 116 4.11 8.37 0.42
N MET A 117 3.47 9.02 1.38
CA MET A 117 3.37 10.48 1.39
C MET A 117 4.76 11.12 1.46
N ALA A 118 5.61 10.64 2.34
CA ALA A 118 6.99 11.13 2.47
C ALA A 118 7.76 10.91 1.16
N LEU A 119 7.64 9.74 0.56
CA LEU A 119 8.24 9.43 -0.74
C LEU A 119 7.73 10.35 -1.83
N SER A 120 6.44 10.61 -1.87
CA SER A 120 5.84 11.47 -2.89
C SER A 120 6.41 12.90 -2.82
N VAL A 121 6.63 13.41 -1.61
CA VAL A 121 7.26 14.71 -1.42
C VAL A 121 8.71 14.69 -1.94
N GLU A 122 9.49 13.68 -1.59
CA GLU A 122 10.88 13.57 -2.02
C GLU A 122 11.01 13.41 -3.53
N VAL A 123 10.12 12.62 -4.15
CA VAL A 123 10.11 12.41 -5.61
C VAL A 123 9.81 13.73 -6.32
N ARG A 124 8.85 14.50 -5.84
CA ARG A 124 8.47 15.80 -6.44
C ARG A 124 9.52 16.86 -6.18
N GLY A 125 10.13 16.84 -5.01
CA GLY A 125 11.14 17.80 -4.58
C GLY A 125 12.53 17.49 -5.07
N GLY A 126 12.74 16.37 -5.74
CA GLY A 126 14.05 15.90 -6.15
C GLY A 126 14.85 16.89 -6.98
N ARG A 127 14.17 17.73 -7.74
CA ARG A 127 14.81 18.77 -8.55
C ARG A 127 15.51 19.83 -7.69
N SER A 128 15.02 20.07 -6.49
CA SER A 128 15.61 21.09 -5.63
C SER A 128 16.88 20.62 -4.94
N ALA A 129 17.11 19.32 -4.94
CA ALA A 129 18.33 18.73 -4.39
C ALA A 129 19.48 18.78 -5.39
N ALA A 130 19.20 19.12 -6.63
CA ALA A 130 20.20 19.18 -7.69
C ALA A 130 21.17 20.33 -7.56
#